data_2390623713cd052daee1538f257f2f39
#
_entry.id   2390623713cd052daee1538f257f2f39
#
_cell.length_a   1.000
_cell.length_b   1.000
_cell.length_c   1.000
_cell.angle_alpha   90.00
_cell.angle_beta   90.00
_cell.angle_gamma   90.00
#
_symmetry.space_group_name_H-M   'P 1'
#
loop_
_entity.id
_entity.type
_entity.pdbx_description
1 polymer ?
#
loop_
_entity_poly.entity_id
_entity_poly.type
_entity_poly.pdbx_seq_one_letter_code
_entity_poly.pdbx_strand_id
1 'polypeptide(L)'
;FLACLVLAGTQVLPAFLASDLPARTTQSLVVNVAEGDTLGQLSAMAAQDSRIYTILQNPDAYPQALLEMLARDISLLDFVLGFPEKQGNVYAGSIGSVQQGQFPLLLQWDERWGYGPYGDSFLAISGCAPTALAMVAAGLTGDASITPYAVAQYAQENGYYMPGQGTSWALMTEGCRQFGVQGE
;
A
#
# COMPACT_ATOMS: atom_id res chain seq x y z
N PHE A 1 -21.77 -54.17 33.58
CA PHE A 1 -21.82 -53.17 34.68
C PHE A 1 -20.40 -52.91 35.15
N LEU A 2 -19.75 -51.88 34.67
CA LEU A 2 -18.52 -51.36 35.27
C LEU A 2 -18.57 -49.82 35.24
N ALA A 3 -18.70 -49.26 36.42
CA ALA A 3 -18.66 -47.81 36.63
C ALA A 3 -17.20 -47.35 36.60
N CYS A 4 -16.84 -46.44 35.70
CA CYS A 4 -15.57 -45.73 35.74
C CYS A 4 -15.76 -44.47 36.57
N LEU A 5 -15.11 -44.46 37.68
CA LEU A 5 -14.93 -43.26 38.54
C LEU A 5 -13.91 -42.32 37.90
N VAL A 6 -14.33 -41.10 37.52
CA VAL A 6 -13.40 -40.05 37.08
C VAL A 6 -13.03 -39.25 38.31
N LEU A 7 -11.78 -39.38 38.78
CA LEU A 7 -11.19 -38.55 39.80
C LEU A 7 -10.75 -37.21 39.14
N ALA A 8 -11.46 -36.16 39.47
CA ALA A 8 -11.04 -34.77 39.16
C ALA A 8 -9.89 -34.36 40.08
N GLY A 9 -8.67 -34.41 39.55
CA GLY A 9 -7.51 -33.83 40.22
C GLY A 9 -7.46 -32.34 39.95
N THR A 10 -7.81 -31.54 40.94
CA THR A 10 -7.58 -30.08 40.97
C THR A 10 -6.09 -29.85 41.14
N GLN A 11 -5.38 -29.56 40.10
CA GLN A 11 -4.04 -29.02 40.16
C GLN A 11 -4.15 -27.50 40.39
N VAL A 12 -3.82 -27.11 41.64
CA VAL A 12 -3.63 -25.70 41.99
C VAL A 12 -2.26 -25.28 41.46
N LEU A 13 -2.26 -24.51 40.37
CA LEU A 13 -1.06 -23.79 39.92
C LEU A 13 -0.76 -22.67 40.92
N PRO A 14 0.51 -22.53 41.39
CA PRO A 14 0.88 -21.39 42.20
C PRO A 14 0.76 -20.09 41.40
N ALA A 15 0.05 -19.11 41.96
CA ALA A 15 0.01 -17.77 41.43
C ALA A 15 1.43 -17.19 41.47
N PHE A 16 2.08 -17.09 40.30
CA PHE A 16 3.26 -16.26 40.16
C PHE A 16 2.82 -14.79 40.32
N LEU A 17 3.26 -14.18 41.40
CA LEU A 17 3.14 -12.74 41.64
C LEU A 17 3.78 -11.99 40.48
N ALA A 18 2.94 -11.35 39.68
CA ALA A 18 3.37 -10.38 38.68
C ALA A 18 3.70 -9.08 39.43
N SER A 19 4.90 -9.01 39.99
CA SER A 19 5.46 -7.80 40.56
C SER A 19 6.64 -7.36 39.69
N ASP A 20 6.56 -6.10 39.29
CA ASP A 20 7.64 -5.26 38.80
C ASP A 20 8.18 -5.51 37.36
N LEU A 21 7.29 -5.38 36.36
CA LEU A 21 7.71 -4.82 35.10
C LEU A 21 7.30 -3.34 35.09
N PRO A 22 8.25 -2.39 34.92
CA PRO A 22 7.87 -1.01 34.73
C PRO A 22 7.00 -0.92 33.48
N ALA A 23 5.79 -0.38 33.64
CA ALA A 23 4.91 -0.05 32.55
C ALA A 23 5.71 0.82 31.58
N ARG A 24 6.15 0.24 30.46
CA ARG A 24 6.55 1.04 29.30
C ARG A 24 5.31 1.77 28.85
N THR A 25 5.16 2.97 29.38
CA THR A 25 4.27 3.96 28.81
C THR A 25 4.80 4.25 27.42
N THR A 26 4.30 3.52 26.43
CA THR A 26 4.30 3.96 25.04
C THR A 26 3.37 5.16 25.04
N GLN A 27 3.88 6.33 25.44
CA GLN A 27 3.31 7.58 24.99
C GLN A 27 3.47 7.58 23.49
N SER A 28 2.45 7.09 22.78
CA SER A 28 2.13 7.49 21.42
C SER A 28 2.06 9.03 21.50
N LEU A 29 3.13 9.69 21.09
CA LEU A 29 3.08 11.10 20.74
C LEU A 29 2.09 11.17 19.58
N VAL A 30 0.80 11.28 19.88
CA VAL A 30 -0.18 11.83 18.96
C VAL A 30 0.20 13.30 18.84
N VAL A 31 1.14 13.58 17.94
CA VAL A 31 1.36 14.92 17.47
C VAL A 31 0.07 15.25 16.74
N ASN A 32 -0.81 16.03 17.35
CA ASN A 32 -1.89 16.72 16.68
C ASN A 32 -1.24 17.76 15.76
N VAL A 33 -0.74 17.27 14.61
CA VAL A 33 -0.28 18.15 13.54
C VAL A 33 -1.55 18.65 12.87
N ALA A 34 -1.72 19.96 12.83
CA ALA A 34 -2.81 20.59 12.11
C ALA A 34 -2.86 20.02 10.68
N GLU A 35 -4.04 19.60 10.21
CA GLU A 35 -4.24 19.24 8.81
C GLU A 35 -3.70 20.40 7.97
N GLY A 36 -2.60 20.14 7.22
CA GLY A 36 -1.97 21.13 6.35
C GLY A 36 -0.48 21.39 6.57
N ASP A 37 0.16 20.91 7.67
CA ASP A 37 1.61 21.11 7.87
C ASP A 37 2.42 19.86 7.45
N THR A 38 2.29 19.45 6.20
CA THR A 38 3.03 18.32 5.63
C THR A 38 4.54 18.53 5.74
N LEU A 39 5.05 19.74 5.48
CA LEU A 39 6.49 20.01 5.54
C LEU A 39 7.01 19.98 6.98
N GLY A 40 6.23 20.42 7.96
CA GLY A 40 6.59 20.29 9.37
C GLY A 40 6.66 18.83 9.81
N GLN A 41 5.74 17.97 9.34
CA GLN A 41 5.78 16.53 9.58
C GLN A 41 7.03 15.89 8.97
N LEU A 42 7.33 16.19 7.70
CA LEU A 42 8.54 15.71 7.03
C LEU A 42 9.81 16.20 7.72
N SER A 43 9.83 17.44 8.20
CA SER A 43 10.95 17.98 8.98
C SER A 43 11.19 17.20 10.28
N ALA A 44 10.12 16.83 10.98
CA ALA A 44 10.23 15.96 12.17
C ALA A 44 10.72 14.54 11.82
N MET A 45 10.26 13.99 10.68
CA MET A 45 10.69 12.67 10.19
C MET A 45 12.14 12.66 9.71
N ALA A 46 12.73 13.80 9.34
CA ALA A 46 14.12 13.92 8.93
C ALA A 46 15.11 13.51 10.04
N ALA A 47 14.69 13.47 11.30
CA ALA A 47 15.46 12.90 12.40
C ALA A 47 15.57 11.36 12.32
N GLN A 48 14.64 10.68 11.62
CA GLN A 48 14.65 9.24 11.41
C GLN A 48 15.46 8.86 10.16
N ASP A 49 15.33 9.66 9.09
CA ASP A 49 16.10 9.49 7.85
C ASP A 49 16.47 10.86 7.26
N SER A 50 17.77 11.18 7.30
CA SER A 50 18.28 12.48 6.85
C SER A 50 18.08 12.74 5.36
N ARG A 51 17.79 11.74 4.53
CA ARG A 51 17.49 11.90 3.09
C ARG A 51 16.24 12.73 2.85
N ILE A 52 15.35 12.83 3.84
CA ILE A 52 14.16 13.72 3.78
C ILE A 52 14.56 15.18 3.60
N TYR A 53 15.76 15.60 4.07
CA TYR A 53 16.24 16.98 3.83
C TYR A 53 16.39 17.30 2.34
N THR A 54 16.68 16.32 1.48
CA THR A 54 16.71 16.53 0.02
C THR A 54 15.34 16.97 -0.51
N ILE A 55 14.27 16.39 -0.01
CA ILE A 55 12.89 16.75 -0.36
C ILE A 55 12.57 18.16 0.18
N LEU A 56 12.92 18.43 1.44
CA LEU A 56 12.66 19.71 2.09
C LEU A 56 13.43 20.89 1.46
N GLN A 57 14.56 20.64 0.81
CA GLN A 57 15.31 21.65 0.07
C GLN A 57 14.65 22.08 -1.25
N ASN A 58 13.83 21.23 -1.85
CA ASN A 58 13.11 21.50 -3.09
C ASN A 58 11.73 20.85 -3.10
N PRO A 59 10.82 21.24 -2.20
CA PRO A 59 9.50 20.60 -2.07
C PRO A 59 8.63 20.77 -3.31
N ASP A 60 8.81 21.87 -4.08
CA ASP A 60 8.05 22.14 -5.29
C ASP A 60 8.34 21.14 -6.44
N ALA A 61 9.40 20.35 -6.33
CA ALA A 61 9.67 19.26 -7.28
C ALA A 61 8.74 18.04 -7.10
N TYR A 62 7.92 18.04 -6.06
CA TYR A 62 7.07 16.90 -5.69
C TYR A 62 5.60 17.32 -5.62
N PRO A 63 4.68 16.51 -6.18
CA PRO A 63 3.24 16.74 -5.98
C PRO A 63 2.88 16.74 -4.50
N GLN A 64 2.03 17.67 -4.07
CA GLN A 64 1.59 17.79 -2.68
C GLN A 64 1.03 16.46 -2.13
N ALA A 65 0.20 15.76 -2.92
CA ALA A 65 -0.34 14.46 -2.52
C ALA A 65 0.74 13.41 -2.23
N LEU A 66 1.87 13.46 -2.95
CA LEU A 66 2.99 12.54 -2.72
C LEU A 66 3.73 12.85 -1.41
N LEU A 67 3.92 14.14 -1.11
CA LEU A 67 4.50 14.58 0.18
C LEU A 67 3.60 14.18 1.35
N GLU A 68 2.27 14.29 1.20
CA GLU A 68 1.30 13.85 2.20
C GLU A 68 1.32 12.34 2.42
N MET A 69 1.49 11.55 1.35
CA MET A 69 1.67 10.09 1.49
C MET A 69 2.95 9.77 2.25
N LEU A 70 4.07 10.41 1.92
CA LEU A 70 5.34 10.22 2.63
C LEU A 70 5.22 10.59 4.10
N ALA A 71 4.54 11.69 4.43
CA ALA A 71 4.35 12.13 5.80
C ALA A 71 3.56 11.11 6.66
N ARG A 72 2.75 10.26 6.01
CA ARG A 72 2.00 9.18 6.68
C ARG A 72 2.77 7.86 6.74
N ASP A 73 3.66 7.61 5.78
CA ASP A 73 4.38 6.36 5.68
C ASP A 73 5.79 6.57 5.10
N ILE A 74 6.80 6.46 5.96
CA ILE A 74 8.21 6.62 5.60
C ILE A 74 8.69 5.56 4.59
N SER A 75 7.99 4.44 4.44
CA SER A 75 8.35 3.41 3.47
C SER A 75 8.30 3.90 2.01
N LEU A 76 7.62 5.03 1.75
CA LEU A 76 7.60 5.68 0.44
C LEU A 76 8.85 6.49 0.13
N LEU A 77 9.80 6.65 1.06
CA LEU A 77 10.89 7.60 0.91
C LEU A 77 11.73 7.38 -0.36
N ASP A 78 12.09 6.14 -0.67
CA ASP A 78 12.89 5.82 -1.87
C ASP A 78 12.11 6.16 -3.15
N PHE A 79 10.82 5.83 -3.20
CA PHE A 79 9.93 6.20 -4.29
C PHE A 79 9.85 7.72 -4.46
N VAL A 80 9.63 8.46 -3.36
CA VAL A 80 9.50 9.92 -3.41
C VAL A 80 10.79 10.57 -3.87
N LEU A 81 11.94 10.16 -3.34
CA LEU A 81 13.26 10.67 -3.77
C LEU A 81 13.51 10.47 -5.27
N GLY A 82 13.07 9.35 -5.83
CA GLY A 82 13.20 9.07 -7.26
C GLY A 82 12.22 9.82 -8.15
N PHE A 83 11.17 10.42 -7.61
CA PHE A 83 10.07 10.98 -8.40
C PHE A 83 10.50 12.03 -9.42
N PRO A 84 11.33 13.06 -9.12
CA PRO A 84 11.68 14.11 -10.09
C PRO A 84 12.34 13.58 -11.36
N GLU A 85 13.10 12.49 -11.26
CA GLU A 85 13.81 11.89 -12.38
C GLU A 85 13.00 10.80 -13.10
N LYS A 86 12.10 10.13 -12.36
CA LYS A 86 11.42 8.91 -12.85
C LYS A 86 9.97 9.15 -13.26
N GLN A 87 9.39 10.30 -12.95
CA GLN A 87 7.99 10.61 -13.27
C GLN A 87 7.68 10.35 -14.75
N GLY A 88 6.50 9.78 -15.02
CA GLY A 88 6.04 9.44 -16.35
C GLY A 88 6.59 8.13 -16.91
N ASN A 89 7.53 7.47 -16.24
CA ASN A 89 8.15 6.25 -16.72
C ASN A 89 7.57 4.98 -16.07
N VAL A 90 7.59 3.89 -16.82
CA VAL A 90 7.26 2.54 -16.36
C VAL A 90 8.41 1.62 -16.71
N TYR A 91 8.90 0.88 -15.73
CA TYR A 91 10.15 0.13 -15.82
C TYR A 91 9.95 -1.38 -15.95
N ALA A 92 8.72 -1.89 -15.73
CA ALA A 92 8.45 -3.31 -15.87
C ALA A 92 7.07 -3.59 -16.46
N GLY A 93 7.03 -4.51 -17.43
CA GLY A 93 5.81 -5.09 -18.01
C GLY A 93 5.40 -6.42 -17.33
N SER A 94 5.98 -6.76 -16.20
CA SER A 94 5.66 -7.99 -15.45
C SER A 94 5.83 -7.76 -13.95
N ILE A 95 4.97 -8.43 -13.17
CA ILE A 95 5.08 -8.46 -11.70
C ILE A 95 6.18 -9.41 -11.20
N GLY A 96 6.81 -10.17 -12.10
CA GLY A 96 7.76 -11.24 -11.78
C GLY A 96 7.09 -12.61 -11.78
N SER A 97 7.49 -13.52 -10.90
CA SER A 97 6.86 -14.83 -10.79
C SER A 97 5.58 -14.76 -9.97
N VAL A 98 4.52 -15.38 -10.47
CA VAL A 98 3.27 -15.59 -9.75
C VAL A 98 2.78 -17.02 -10.02
N GLN A 99 2.20 -17.66 -9.03
CA GLN A 99 1.58 -18.98 -9.16
C GLN A 99 0.07 -18.84 -9.00
N GLN A 100 -0.69 -19.50 -9.86
CA GLN A 100 -2.14 -19.53 -9.74
C GLN A 100 -2.57 -20.02 -8.34
N GLY A 101 -3.49 -19.29 -7.71
CA GLY A 101 -3.94 -19.54 -6.34
C GLY A 101 -3.10 -18.79 -5.26
N GLN A 102 -2.02 -18.12 -5.63
CA GLN A 102 -1.23 -17.29 -4.74
C GLN A 102 -1.37 -15.82 -5.13
N PHE A 103 -1.87 -15.01 -4.21
CA PHE A 103 -2.11 -13.59 -4.46
C PHE A 103 -0.85 -12.78 -4.15
N PRO A 104 -0.23 -12.14 -5.15
CA PRO A 104 0.95 -11.33 -4.93
C PRO A 104 0.58 -10.05 -4.16
N LEU A 105 1.45 -9.59 -3.25
CA LEU A 105 1.35 -8.26 -2.69
C LEU A 105 2.01 -7.26 -3.64
N LEU A 106 1.21 -6.39 -4.27
CA LEU A 106 1.68 -5.34 -5.16
C LEU A 106 1.40 -3.98 -4.51
N LEU A 107 2.42 -3.13 -4.47
CA LEU A 107 2.27 -1.76 -3.99
C LEU A 107 2.02 -0.83 -5.18
N GLN A 108 1.06 0.09 -5.06
CA GLN A 108 0.79 1.05 -6.14
C GLN A 108 1.96 2.02 -6.36
N TRP A 109 2.80 2.23 -5.35
CA TRP A 109 4.02 3.05 -5.41
C TRP A 109 5.30 2.23 -5.63
N ASP A 110 5.21 1.00 -6.11
CA ASP A 110 6.38 0.24 -6.53
C ASP A 110 7.05 0.96 -7.72
N GLU A 111 8.38 1.14 -7.65
CA GLU A 111 9.14 1.88 -8.66
C GLU A 111 9.00 1.32 -10.08
N ARG A 112 8.63 0.06 -10.21
CA ARG A 112 8.43 -0.60 -11.50
C ARG A 112 7.30 0.04 -12.31
N TRP A 113 6.28 0.60 -11.65
CA TRP A 113 5.08 1.14 -12.30
C TRP A 113 4.49 2.39 -11.67
N GLY A 114 4.81 2.70 -10.41
CA GLY A 114 4.17 3.76 -9.62
C GLY A 114 4.31 5.16 -10.22
N TYR A 115 5.38 5.43 -10.97
CA TYR A 115 5.61 6.70 -11.66
C TYR A 115 4.82 6.85 -12.96
N GLY A 116 4.24 5.75 -13.47
CA GLY A 116 3.50 5.73 -14.72
C GLY A 116 2.26 6.62 -14.69
N PRO A 117 1.95 7.33 -15.79
CA PRO A 117 0.81 8.23 -15.86
C PRO A 117 -0.50 7.45 -15.73
N TYR A 118 -1.46 8.01 -14.98
CA TYR A 118 -2.79 7.46 -14.85
C TYR A 118 -3.81 8.60 -14.66
N GLY A 119 -4.57 8.86 -15.72
CA GLY A 119 -5.49 9.99 -15.79
C GLY A 119 -4.78 11.33 -15.74
N ASP A 120 -5.25 12.20 -14.85
CA ASP A 120 -4.65 13.51 -14.55
C ASP A 120 -3.56 13.46 -13.46
N SER A 121 -3.11 12.25 -13.12
CA SER A 121 -2.13 11.99 -12.06
C SER A 121 -1.17 10.86 -12.48
N PHE A 122 -0.72 10.06 -11.54
CA PHE A 122 0.10 8.88 -11.76
C PHE A 122 -0.33 7.72 -10.84
N LEU A 123 0.13 6.52 -11.15
CA LEU A 123 -0.39 5.30 -10.53
C LEU A 123 -0.24 5.30 -9.00
N ALA A 124 0.90 5.78 -8.47
CA ALA A 124 1.12 5.79 -7.02
C ALA A 124 0.09 6.63 -6.24
N ILE A 125 -0.56 7.62 -6.88
CA ILE A 125 -1.60 8.44 -6.25
C ILE A 125 -3.00 7.87 -6.51
N SER A 126 -3.32 7.55 -7.76
CA SER A 126 -4.70 7.24 -8.19
C SER A 126 -4.95 5.76 -8.46
N GLY A 127 -3.93 4.91 -8.30
CA GLY A 127 -3.93 3.52 -8.79
C GLY A 127 -4.40 2.46 -7.80
N CYS A 128 -5.10 2.78 -6.74
CA CYS A 128 -5.53 1.79 -5.74
C CYS A 128 -6.39 0.66 -6.35
N ALA A 129 -7.40 1.01 -7.15
CA ALA A 129 -8.28 0.01 -7.78
C ALA A 129 -7.56 -0.81 -8.86
N PRO A 130 -6.81 -0.22 -9.83
CA PRO A 130 -5.98 -1.00 -10.73
C PRO A 130 -5.00 -1.95 -10.03
N THR A 131 -4.35 -1.51 -8.96
CA THR A 131 -3.42 -2.34 -8.19
C THR A 131 -4.14 -3.50 -7.51
N ALA A 132 -5.29 -3.24 -6.89
CA ALA A 132 -6.10 -4.28 -6.26
C ALA A 132 -6.57 -5.33 -7.29
N LEU A 133 -7.07 -4.89 -8.46
CA LEU A 133 -7.49 -5.80 -9.52
C LEU A 133 -6.30 -6.61 -10.05
N ALA A 134 -5.13 -5.99 -10.23
CA ALA A 134 -3.92 -6.70 -10.67
C ALA A 134 -3.53 -7.82 -9.69
N MET A 135 -3.56 -7.58 -8.39
CA MET A 135 -3.28 -8.61 -7.37
C MET A 135 -4.26 -9.79 -7.48
N VAL A 136 -5.55 -9.50 -7.59
CA VAL A 136 -6.60 -10.54 -7.67
C VAL A 136 -6.49 -11.31 -8.99
N ALA A 137 -6.39 -10.61 -10.11
CA ALA A 137 -6.37 -11.24 -11.43
C ALA A 137 -5.09 -12.05 -11.64
N ALA A 138 -3.92 -11.52 -11.31
CA ALA A 138 -2.67 -12.26 -11.39
C ALA A 138 -2.68 -13.50 -10.47
N GLY A 139 -3.22 -13.37 -9.25
CA GLY A 139 -3.34 -14.50 -8.33
C GLY A 139 -4.30 -15.59 -8.81
N LEU A 140 -5.42 -15.24 -9.44
CA LEU A 140 -6.40 -16.20 -9.95
C LEU A 140 -5.94 -16.87 -11.25
N THR A 141 -5.24 -16.14 -12.11
CA THR A 141 -4.85 -16.64 -13.45
C THR A 141 -3.43 -17.20 -13.50
N GLY A 142 -2.52 -16.75 -12.62
CA GLY A 142 -1.09 -17.02 -12.72
C GLY A 142 -0.39 -16.19 -13.79
N ASP A 143 -1.04 -15.16 -14.34
CA ASP A 143 -0.48 -14.31 -15.38
C ASP A 143 0.33 -13.15 -14.79
N ALA A 144 1.64 -13.23 -14.94
CA ALA A 144 2.57 -12.21 -14.43
C ALA A 144 2.56 -10.91 -15.26
N SER A 145 1.94 -10.87 -16.44
CA SER A 145 1.81 -9.67 -17.26
C SER A 145 0.71 -8.72 -16.79
N ILE A 146 -0.17 -9.19 -15.88
CA ILE A 146 -1.22 -8.36 -15.27
C ILE A 146 -0.58 -7.47 -14.19
N THR A 147 0.10 -6.42 -14.64
CA THR A 147 0.71 -5.43 -13.74
C THR A 147 -0.33 -4.38 -13.32
N PRO A 148 -0.13 -3.68 -12.19
CA PRO A 148 -0.96 -2.52 -11.83
C PRO A 148 -1.06 -1.48 -12.95
N TYR A 149 0.03 -1.25 -13.70
CA TYR A 149 0.03 -0.30 -14.79
C TYR A 149 -0.73 -0.79 -16.02
N ALA A 150 -0.63 -2.08 -16.37
CA ALA A 150 -1.41 -2.65 -17.47
C ALA A 150 -2.92 -2.53 -17.20
N VAL A 151 -3.35 -2.76 -15.95
CA VAL A 151 -4.74 -2.56 -15.54
C VAL A 151 -5.14 -1.09 -15.59
N ALA A 152 -4.27 -0.17 -15.15
CA ALA A 152 -4.52 1.26 -15.19
C ALA A 152 -4.65 1.78 -16.63
N GLN A 153 -3.78 1.36 -17.56
CA GLN A 153 -3.89 1.69 -18.98
C GLN A 153 -5.22 1.22 -19.54
N TYR A 154 -5.57 -0.05 -19.34
CA TYR A 154 -6.86 -0.57 -19.76
C TYR A 154 -8.03 0.24 -19.19
N ALA A 155 -7.99 0.57 -17.90
CA ALA A 155 -9.03 1.36 -17.25
C ALA A 155 -9.18 2.74 -17.88
N GLN A 156 -8.08 3.40 -18.21
CA GLN A 156 -8.10 4.71 -18.86
C GLN A 156 -8.63 4.63 -20.29
N GLU A 157 -8.14 3.68 -21.09
CA GLU A 157 -8.53 3.50 -22.50
C GLU A 157 -10.00 3.09 -22.67
N ASN A 158 -10.59 2.43 -21.67
CA ASN A 158 -11.97 1.94 -21.72
C ASN A 158 -12.95 2.75 -20.85
N GLY A 159 -12.56 3.95 -20.43
CA GLY A 159 -13.47 4.89 -19.76
C GLY A 159 -13.78 4.54 -18.30
N TYR A 160 -12.99 3.69 -17.66
CA TYR A 160 -13.13 3.40 -16.22
C TYR A 160 -12.43 4.42 -15.33
N TYR A 161 -11.53 5.25 -15.90
CA TYR A 161 -10.96 6.37 -15.16
C TYR A 161 -11.91 7.57 -15.18
N MET A 162 -12.15 8.16 -14.03
CA MET A 162 -13.00 9.36 -13.87
C MET A 162 -12.15 10.52 -13.34
N PRO A 163 -11.98 11.61 -14.11
CA PRO A 163 -11.19 12.76 -13.68
C PRO A 163 -11.59 13.28 -12.29
N GLY A 164 -10.61 13.48 -11.41
CA GLY A 164 -10.82 13.95 -10.05
C GLY A 164 -11.48 12.95 -9.07
N GLN A 165 -11.90 11.76 -9.55
CA GLN A 165 -12.58 10.73 -8.74
C GLN A 165 -11.82 9.40 -8.71
N GLY A 166 -10.82 9.23 -9.59
CA GLY A 166 -10.04 8.01 -9.72
C GLY A 166 -10.73 6.95 -10.58
N THR A 167 -10.79 5.72 -10.13
CA THR A 167 -11.27 4.58 -10.92
C THR A 167 -12.73 4.22 -10.57
N SER A 168 -13.56 4.08 -11.60
CA SER A 168 -14.94 3.60 -11.46
C SER A 168 -14.99 2.15 -10.94
N TRP A 169 -15.97 1.85 -10.10
CA TRP A 169 -16.26 0.48 -9.64
C TRP A 169 -16.59 -0.48 -10.80
N ALA A 170 -17.07 0.03 -11.94
CA ALA A 170 -17.31 -0.77 -13.14
C ALA A 170 -16.06 -1.50 -13.65
N LEU A 171 -14.84 -1.01 -13.32
CA LEU A 171 -13.61 -1.76 -13.57
C LEU A 171 -13.61 -3.11 -12.85
N MET A 172 -14.13 -3.15 -11.61
CA MET A 172 -14.13 -4.36 -10.79
C MET A 172 -15.22 -5.36 -11.18
N THR A 173 -16.35 -4.89 -11.73
CA THR A 173 -17.50 -5.73 -12.08
C THR A 173 -17.55 -6.10 -13.56
N GLU A 174 -17.19 -5.18 -14.45
CA GLU A 174 -17.25 -5.35 -15.90
C GLU A 174 -15.88 -5.46 -16.53
N GLY A 175 -15.00 -4.49 -16.26
CA GLY A 175 -13.67 -4.39 -16.85
C GLY A 175 -12.73 -5.53 -16.43
N CYS A 176 -12.94 -6.13 -15.27
CA CYS A 176 -12.13 -7.23 -14.76
C CYS A 176 -12.12 -8.46 -15.68
N ARG A 177 -13.15 -8.64 -16.51
CA ARG A 177 -13.25 -9.74 -17.48
C ARG A 177 -12.12 -9.74 -18.48
N GLN A 178 -11.57 -8.57 -18.85
CA GLN A 178 -10.37 -8.45 -19.69
C GLN A 178 -9.17 -9.23 -19.12
N PHE A 179 -9.11 -9.34 -17.80
CA PHE A 179 -8.03 -10.00 -17.08
C PHE A 179 -8.37 -11.44 -16.65
N GLY A 180 -9.39 -12.05 -17.27
CA GLY A 180 -9.77 -13.44 -17.04
C GLY A 180 -10.49 -13.72 -15.72
N VAL A 181 -11.02 -12.68 -15.06
CA VAL A 181 -11.74 -12.80 -13.79
C VAL A 181 -13.15 -12.21 -13.90
N GLN A 182 -14.05 -12.60 -12.99
CA GLN A 182 -15.41 -12.09 -12.92
C GLN A 182 -15.63 -11.40 -11.58
N GLY A 183 -16.20 -10.20 -11.63
CA GLY A 183 -16.65 -9.44 -10.47
C GLY A 183 -18.18 -9.51 -10.34
N GLU A 184 -18.69 -9.56 -9.12
CA GLU A 184 -20.11 -9.51 -8.76
C GLU A 184 -20.41 -8.24 -7.95
#